data_e2b9ac2a17754952c8d8cab1c23492b7
#
_entry.id   e2b9ac2a17754952c8d8cab1c23492b7
#
_cell.length_a   1.000
_cell.length_b   1.000
_cell.length_c   1.000
_cell.angle_alpha   90.00
_cell.angle_beta   90.00
_cell.angle_gamma   90.00
#
_symmetry.space_group_name_H-M   'P 1'
#
loop_
_entity.id
_entity.type
_entity.pdbx_description
1 polymer ?
#
loop_
_entity_poly.entity_id
_entity_poly.type
_entity_poly.pdbx_seq_one_letter_code
_entity_poly.pdbx_strand_id
1 'polypeptide(L)'
;LIRADLKLNLDSDGVIWVKEVEDPSQFGVVKLNQNNHIIELIEKPKKIVSRLAAIGIYYFKEISELKDCLQVLQKKIISTGREFLINDGIEMMIKNNKIFTVGEVNEWMDCGNPKVTVETNQKMLDYLYNDQENLKGSFSSIESKIIEPCFIGNGVKIINSTIGPHVSINDGSIIDNRTLFTTNCMELLIPPTQQEVYKGCFLQ
;
A
#
# COMPACT_ATOMS: atom_id res chain seq x y z
N LEU A 1 1.94 -1.85 -2.63
CA LEU A 1 2.45 -2.54 -3.84
C LEU A 1 3.17 -1.55 -4.74
N ILE A 2 4.26 -1.98 -5.36
CA ILE A 2 5.02 -1.16 -6.29
C ILE A 2 5.30 -1.94 -7.57
N ARG A 3 5.39 -1.20 -8.67
CA ARG A 3 5.91 -1.70 -9.93
C ARG A 3 7.08 -0.80 -10.31
N ALA A 4 8.31 -1.27 -10.06
CA ALA A 4 9.52 -0.50 -10.28
C ALA A 4 10.76 -1.39 -10.34
N ASP A 5 11.76 -0.90 -11.06
CA ASP A 5 13.12 -1.38 -10.98
C ASP A 5 13.84 -0.53 -9.91
N LEU A 6 14.02 -1.10 -8.71
CA LEU A 6 14.60 -0.38 -7.58
C LEU A 6 16.10 -0.21 -7.77
N LYS A 7 16.50 0.92 -8.32
CA LYS A 7 17.93 1.26 -8.49
C LYS A 7 18.50 1.85 -7.20
N LEU A 8 19.64 1.34 -6.77
CA LEU A 8 20.38 1.83 -5.61
C LEU A 8 21.45 2.83 -6.06
N ASN A 9 21.52 3.97 -5.36
CA ASN A 9 22.67 4.85 -5.41
C ASN A 9 23.64 4.43 -4.30
N LEU A 10 24.68 3.70 -4.64
CA LEU A 10 25.68 3.18 -3.69
C LEU A 10 26.65 4.25 -3.15
N ASP A 11 26.65 5.45 -3.73
CA ASP A 11 27.46 6.58 -3.28
C ASP A 11 26.80 7.37 -2.14
N SER A 12 25.53 7.07 -1.84
CA SER A 12 24.81 7.64 -0.70
C SER A 12 24.83 6.72 0.52
N ASP A 13 24.60 7.30 1.71
CA ASP A 13 24.43 6.55 2.97
C ASP A 13 23.05 5.88 3.06
N GLY A 14 22.08 6.38 2.27
CA GLY A 14 20.76 5.77 2.18
C GLY A 14 19.95 6.27 1.00
N VAL A 15 18.93 5.48 0.65
CA VAL A 15 17.96 5.81 -0.41
C VAL A 15 16.55 5.70 0.17
N ILE A 16 15.72 6.69 -0.11
CA ILE A 16 14.28 6.67 0.21
C ILE A 16 13.52 6.66 -1.10
N TRP A 17 12.71 5.61 -1.32
CA TRP A 17 11.86 5.60 -2.50
C TRP A 17 10.64 6.47 -2.31
N VAL A 18 10.37 7.26 -3.33
CA VAL A 18 9.31 8.27 -3.32
C VAL A 18 8.42 8.14 -4.56
N LYS A 19 7.21 8.64 -4.40
CA LYS A 19 6.26 8.86 -5.50
C LYS A 19 5.73 10.27 -5.42
N GLU A 20 5.67 10.95 -6.56
CA GLU A 20 4.96 12.23 -6.64
C GLU A 20 3.45 12.01 -6.49
N VAL A 21 2.83 12.75 -5.58
CA VAL A 21 1.40 12.68 -5.26
C VAL A 21 0.75 14.06 -5.37
N GLU A 22 -0.54 14.09 -5.67
CA GLU A 22 -1.30 15.35 -5.73
C GLU A 22 -1.52 15.93 -4.34
N ASP A 23 -1.95 15.11 -3.38
CA ASP A 23 -2.16 15.50 -1.99
C ASP A 23 -1.17 14.77 -1.06
N PRO A 24 -0.14 15.48 -0.58
CA PRO A 24 0.87 14.91 0.32
C PRO A 24 0.45 14.88 1.79
N SER A 25 -0.72 15.39 2.16
CA SER A 25 -1.14 15.61 3.56
C SER A 25 -1.23 14.33 4.41
N GLN A 26 -1.33 13.16 3.77
CA GLN A 26 -1.45 11.86 4.45
C GLN A 26 -0.13 11.10 4.56
N PHE A 27 0.96 11.62 4.00
CA PHE A 27 2.22 10.92 3.84
C PHE A 27 3.38 11.68 4.49
N GLY A 28 4.45 10.96 4.78
CA GLY A 28 5.75 11.57 4.99
C GLY A 28 6.31 12.05 3.65
N VAL A 29 6.76 13.29 3.56
CA VAL A 29 7.34 13.86 2.34
C VAL A 29 8.80 14.22 2.52
N VAL A 30 9.56 14.15 1.42
CA VAL A 30 10.98 14.52 1.40
C VAL A 30 11.17 15.87 0.72
N LYS A 31 12.09 16.68 1.26
CA LYS A 31 12.56 17.92 0.65
C LYS A 31 13.99 17.75 0.19
N LEU A 32 14.28 18.20 -1.03
CA LEU A 32 15.59 18.04 -1.66
C LEU A 32 16.33 19.38 -1.74
N ASN A 33 17.66 19.31 -1.73
CA ASN A 33 18.53 20.42 -2.10
C ASN A 33 18.82 20.41 -3.63
N GLN A 34 19.64 21.35 -4.07
CA GLN A 34 20.04 21.47 -5.48
C GLN A 34 20.82 20.27 -6.04
N ASN A 35 21.41 19.45 -5.17
CA ASN A 35 22.14 18.23 -5.54
C ASN A 35 21.28 16.97 -5.47
N ASN A 36 19.95 17.11 -5.34
CA ASN A 36 19.01 16.02 -5.14
C ASN A 36 19.26 15.18 -3.87
N HIS A 37 19.91 15.77 -2.85
CA HIS A 37 20.02 15.14 -1.55
C HIS A 37 18.83 15.53 -0.67
N ILE A 38 18.35 14.57 0.13
CA ILE A 38 17.27 14.81 1.09
C ILE A 38 17.83 15.64 2.25
N ILE A 39 17.18 16.77 2.53
CA ILE A 39 17.54 17.67 3.62
C ILE A 39 16.53 17.65 4.76
N GLU A 40 15.31 17.19 4.51
CA GLU A 40 14.24 17.17 5.49
C GLU A 40 13.20 16.10 5.14
N LEU A 41 12.67 15.41 6.16
CA LEU A 41 11.47 14.56 6.07
C LEU A 41 10.39 15.19 6.94
N ILE A 42 9.20 15.37 6.37
CA ILE A 42 8.09 16.02 7.06
C ILE A 42 6.90 15.07 7.07
N GLU A 43 6.52 14.60 8.25
CA GLU A 43 5.36 13.72 8.42
C GLU A 43 4.07 14.52 8.31
N LYS A 44 3.18 14.10 7.41
CA LYS A 44 1.83 14.65 7.23
C LYS A 44 1.79 16.18 7.24
N PRO A 45 2.40 16.84 6.25
CA PRO A 45 2.57 18.29 6.26
C PRO A 45 1.21 19.00 6.16
N LYS A 46 1.01 20.01 7.03
CA LYS A 46 -0.20 20.85 7.01
C LYS A 46 -0.24 21.82 5.80
N LYS A 47 0.89 22.04 5.15
CA LYS A 47 1.04 22.85 3.94
C LYS A 47 1.89 22.07 2.96
N ILE A 48 1.61 22.18 1.68
CA ILE A 48 2.39 21.52 0.64
C ILE A 48 3.80 22.14 0.60
N VAL A 49 4.77 21.41 1.13
CA VAL A 49 6.21 21.76 1.12
C VAL A 49 6.98 20.95 0.07
N SER A 50 6.47 19.77 -0.26
CA SER A 50 6.94 18.86 -1.30
C SER A 50 5.78 17.94 -1.70
N ARG A 51 5.84 17.40 -2.91
CA ARG A 51 4.91 16.38 -3.41
C ARG A 51 5.54 14.98 -3.45
N LEU A 52 6.81 14.85 -3.06
CA LEU A 52 7.54 13.58 -3.07
C LEU A 52 7.22 12.80 -1.79
N ALA A 53 6.20 11.96 -1.85
CA ALA A 53 5.77 11.11 -0.73
C ALA A 53 6.70 9.90 -0.60
N ALA A 54 7.22 9.65 0.61
CA ALA A 54 7.95 8.43 0.93
C ALA A 54 6.99 7.24 0.93
N ILE A 55 7.33 6.19 0.19
CA ILE A 55 6.44 5.04 -0.03
C ILE A 55 6.68 3.88 0.94
N GLY A 56 7.49 4.10 1.99
CA GLY A 56 7.79 3.09 3.01
C GLY A 56 8.89 2.11 2.61
N ILE A 57 9.66 2.39 1.56
CA ILE A 57 10.82 1.61 1.15
C ILE A 57 12.06 2.44 1.39
N TYR A 58 13.02 1.84 2.12
CA TYR A 58 14.24 2.49 2.54
C TYR A 58 15.43 1.55 2.34
N TYR A 59 16.55 2.11 1.92
CA TYR A 59 17.84 1.45 1.95
C TYR A 59 18.79 2.22 2.88
N PHE A 60 19.54 1.51 3.68
CA PHE A 60 20.58 2.06 4.55
C PHE A 60 21.89 1.30 4.26
N LYS A 61 22.93 2.04 3.94
CA LYS A 61 24.26 1.47 3.72
C LYS A 61 24.81 0.84 5.01
N GLU A 62 24.63 1.53 6.13
CA GLU A 62 25.02 1.09 7.47
C GLU A 62 23.82 1.14 8.42
N ILE A 63 23.14 0.01 8.57
CA ILE A 63 21.92 -0.08 9.41
C ILE A 63 22.22 0.15 10.90
N SER A 64 23.46 -0.09 11.35
CA SER A 64 23.92 0.19 12.72
C SER A 64 23.76 1.66 13.08
N GLU A 65 24.05 2.56 12.16
CA GLU A 65 23.93 4.02 12.39
C GLU A 65 22.47 4.44 12.62
N LEU A 66 21.53 3.88 11.86
CA LEU A 66 20.11 4.10 12.11
C LEU A 66 19.73 3.59 13.50
N LYS A 67 20.16 2.38 13.87
CA LYS A 67 19.90 1.79 15.18
C LYS A 67 20.39 2.70 16.32
N ASP A 68 21.59 3.22 16.19
CA ASP A 68 22.17 4.11 17.19
C ASP A 68 21.37 5.43 17.32
N CYS A 69 20.98 6.03 16.19
CA CYS A 69 20.12 7.20 16.17
C CYS A 69 18.76 6.93 16.84
N LEU A 70 18.15 5.80 16.53
CA LEU A 70 16.86 5.40 17.11
C LEU A 70 16.96 5.15 18.61
N GLN A 71 18.04 4.55 19.11
CA GLN A 71 18.26 4.33 20.55
C GLN A 71 18.41 5.66 21.32
N VAL A 72 19.10 6.63 20.74
CA VAL A 72 19.23 7.98 21.35
C VAL A 72 17.87 8.68 21.40
N LEU A 73 17.10 8.61 20.31
CA LEU A 73 15.79 9.23 20.21
C LEU A 73 14.75 8.57 21.12
N GLN A 74 14.76 7.25 21.25
CA GLN A 74 13.86 6.52 22.14
C GLN A 74 13.91 7.05 23.58
N LYS A 75 15.10 7.29 24.10
CA LYS A 75 15.28 7.83 25.46
C LYS A 75 14.67 9.22 25.62
N LYS A 76 14.67 10.03 24.56
CA LYS A 76 14.11 11.40 24.56
C LYS A 76 12.59 11.41 24.37
N ILE A 77 12.06 10.53 23.52
CA ILE A 77 10.65 10.51 23.11
C ILE A 77 9.76 9.88 24.17
N ILE A 78 10.25 8.86 24.91
CA ILE A 78 9.51 8.24 26.01
C ILE A 78 9.00 9.28 27.02
N SER A 79 9.75 10.36 27.24
CA SER A 79 9.35 11.43 28.15
C SER A 79 8.27 12.36 27.61
N THR A 80 7.99 12.35 26.31
CA THR A 80 7.09 13.31 25.65
C THR A 80 5.74 12.70 25.25
N GLY A 81 5.59 11.37 25.30
CA GLY A 81 4.37 10.67 24.86
C GLY A 81 4.08 10.76 23.36
N ARG A 82 5.02 11.23 22.55
CA ARG A 82 4.91 11.34 21.10
C ARG A 82 5.13 9.97 20.45
N GLU A 83 4.49 9.73 19.32
CA GLU A 83 4.76 8.56 18.48
C GLU A 83 6.20 8.59 17.97
N PHE A 84 6.84 7.42 17.94
CA PHE A 84 8.21 7.23 17.49
C PHE A 84 8.23 6.77 16.04
N LEU A 85 8.79 7.59 15.16
CA LEU A 85 8.79 7.36 13.72
C LEU A 85 10.21 7.04 13.21
N ILE A 86 10.30 6.21 12.18
CA ILE A 86 11.57 5.95 11.48
C ILE A 86 12.14 7.24 10.89
N ASN A 87 11.28 8.16 10.47
CA ASN A 87 11.65 9.46 9.94
C ASN A 87 12.49 10.28 10.92
N ASP A 88 12.22 10.18 12.23
CA ASP A 88 13.02 10.86 13.25
C ASP A 88 14.49 10.36 13.26
N GLY A 89 14.67 9.04 13.07
CA GLY A 89 16.00 8.43 12.96
C GLY A 89 16.76 8.90 11.72
N ILE A 90 16.07 8.92 10.58
CA ILE A 90 16.66 9.38 9.31
C ILE A 90 17.04 10.86 9.40
N GLU A 91 16.16 11.72 9.95
CA GLU A 91 16.50 13.12 10.17
C GLU A 91 17.73 13.31 11.06
N MET A 92 17.89 12.47 12.09
CA MET A 92 19.06 12.50 12.93
C MET A 92 20.32 12.09 12.17
N MET A 93 20.24 11.08 11.30
CA MET A 93 21.35 10.69 10.41
C MET A 93 21.73 11.85 9.47
N ILE A 94 20.77 12.53 8.86
CA ILE A 94 20.98 13.69 7.99
C ILE A 94 21.69 14.83 8.78
N LYS A 95 21.25 15.11 10.01
CA LYS A 95 21.90 16.08 10.91
C LYS A 95 23.33 15.68 11.28
N ASN A 96 23.64 14.39 11.26
CA ASN A 96 24.98 13.82 11.43
C ASN A 96 25.78 13.76 10.10
N ASN A 97 25.40 14.57 9.10
CA ASN A 97 26.02 14.68 7.77
C ASN A 97 25.94 13.40 6.91
N LYS A 98 24.97 12.52 7.14
CA LYS A 98 24.72 11.41 6.25
C LYS A 98 23.93 11.86 5.03
N ILE A 99 24.31 11.35 3.87
CA ILE A 99 23.74 11.71 2.58
C ILE A 99 22.65 10.71 2.20
N PHE A 100 21.43 11.19 2.12
CA PHE A 100 20.31 10.43 1.61
C PHE A 100 19.87 10.97 0.26
N THR A 101 19.57 10.05 -0.66
CA THR A 101 19.04 10.36 -2.00
C THR A 101 17.65 9.75 -2.18
N VAL A 102 16.95 10.17 -3.23
CA VAL A 102 15.65 9.58 -3.59
C VAL A 102 15.82 8.52 -4.65
N GLY A 103 15.03 7.45 -4.53
CA GLY A 103 14.71 6.52 -5.60
C GLY A 103 13.27 6.79 -6.06
N GLU A 104 13.04 6.81 -7.36
CA GLU A 104 11.70 6.98 -7.91
C GLU A 104 11.09 5.64 -8.29
N VAL A 105 9.78 5.51 -8.18
CA VAL A 105 9.02 4.35 -8.64
C VAL A 105 8.07 4.74 -9.76
N ASN A 106 7.91 3.85 -10.73
CA ASN A 106 7.00 4.09 -11.84
C ASN A 106 5.56 4.08 -11.34
N GLU A 107 5.24 3.14 -10.47
CA GLU A 107 3.92 2.99 -9.90
C GLU A 107 3.97 2.57 -8.44
N TRP A 108 3.12 3.20 -7.66
CA TRP A 108 2.88 2.89 -6.26
C TRP A 108 1.38 2.74 -6.04
N MET A 109 0.99 1.62 -5.46
CA MET A 109 -0.38 1.29 -5.12
C MET A 109 -0.49 1.21 -3.61
N ASP A 110 -1.07 2.24 -3.03
CA ASP A 110 -1.32 2.32 -1.59
C ASP A 110 -2.51 1.45 -1.18
N CYS A 111 -2.57 1.07 0.09
CA CYS A 111 -3.68 0.36 0.73
C CYS A 111 -3.99 0.97 2.11
N GLY A 112 -3.66 2.24 2.31
CA GLY A 112 -3.78 2.92 3.60
C GLY A 112 -5.21 3.27 4.01
N ASN A 113 -6.16 3.22 3.06
CA ASN A 113 -7.57 3.39 3.36
C ASN A 113 -8.44 2.54 2.42
N PRO A 114 -9.72 2.35 2.77
CA PRO A 114 -10.63 1.50 2.00
C PRO A 114 -10.75 1.84 0.52
N LYS A 115 -10.87 3.10 0.19
CA LYS A 115 -11.05 3.55 -1.20
C LYS A 115 -9.83 3.18 -2.04
N VAL A 116 -8.62 3.55 -1.61
CA VAL A 116 -7.39 3.25 -2.36
C VAL A 116 -7.08 1.76 -2.39
N THR A 117 -7.52 0.98 -1.39
CA THR A 117 -7.41 -0.49 -1.41
C THR A 117 -8.24 -1.09 -2.54
N VAL A 118 -9.45 -0.61 -2.77
CA VAL A 118 -10.30 -1.05 -3.89
C VAL A 118 -9.66 -0.66 -5.24
N GLU A 119 -9.15 0.55 -5.38
CA GLU A 119 -8.44 1.00 -6.57
C GLU A 119 -7.17 0.16 -6.84
N THR A 120 -6.43 -0.18 -5.77
CA THR A 120 -5.26 -1.07 -5.86
C THR A 120 -5.66 -2.48 -6.29
N ASN A 121 -6.73 -3.04 -5.72
CA ASN A 121 -7.25 -4.36 -6.12
C ASN A 121 -7.62 -4.39 -7.61
N GLN A 122 -8.30 -3.35 -8.10
CA GLN A 122 -8.66 -3.23 -9.51
C GLN A 122 -7.42 -3.27 -10.40
N LYS A 123 -6.43 -2.40 -10.13
CA LYS A 123 -5.18 -2.36 -10.91
C LYS A 123 -4.42 -3.68 -10.88
N MET A 124 -4.34 -4.31 -9.70
CA MET A 124 -3.67 -5.61 -9.58
C MET A 124 -4.34 -6.69 -10.40
N LEU A 125 -5.68 -6.74 -10.39
CA LEU A 125 -6.41 -7.70 -11.22
C LEU A 125 -6.21 -7.45 -12.71
N ASP A 126 -6.18 -6.18 -13.15
CA ASP A 126 -5.86 -5.84 -14.53
C ASP A 126 -4.45 -6.30 -14.94
N TYR A 127 -3.45 -6.08 -14.08
CA TYR A 127 -2.08 -6.54 -14.37
C TYR A 127 -1.98 -8.05 -14.45
N LEU A 128 -2.47 -8.75 -13.44
CA LEU A 128 -2.40 -10.22 -13.40
C LEU A 128 -3.16 -10.87 -14.56
N TYR A 129 -4.30 -10.30 -14.93
CA TYR A 129 -5.09 -10.78 -16.07
C TYR A 129 -4.38 -10.55 -17.41
N ASN A 130 -3.77 -9.38 -17.59
CA ASN A 130 -2.99 -9.06 -18.79
C ASN A 130 -1.70 -9.89 -18.90
N ASP A 131 -1.08 -10.21 -17.76
CA ASP A 131 0.09 -11.11 -17.68
C ASP A 131 -0.31 -12.60 -17.80
N GLN A 132 -1.59 -12.89 -18.05
CA GLN A 132 -2.19 -14.24 -18.22
C GLN A 132 -2.02 -15.15 -16.99
N GLU A 133 -1.97 -14.56 -15.81
CA GLU A 133 -1.91 -15.32 -14.56
C GLU A 133 -3.25 -16.01 -14.28
N ASN A 134 -3.18 -17.19 -13.66
CA ASN A 134 -4.39 -17.92 -13.29
C ASN A 134 -5.01 -17.29 -12.03
N LEU A 135 -6.08 -16.56 -12.19
CA LEU A 135 -6.81 -15.87 -11.13
C LEU A 135 -7.93 -16.72 -10.52
N LYS A 136 -8.10 -17.98 -10.93
CA LYS A 136 -9.21 -18.83 -10.50
C LYS A 136 -8.70 -20.12 -9.87
N GLY A 137 -9.10 -20.32 -8.61
CA GLY A 137 -9.00 -21.60 -7.94
C GLY A 137 -10.10 -22.58 -8.37
N SER A 138 -10.26 -23.65 -7.61
CA SER A 138 -11.39 -24.59 -7.80
C SER A 138 -12.66 -23.99 -7.17
N PHE A 139 -13.67 -23.69 -7.99
CA PHE A 139 -14.94 -23.13 -7.53
C PHE A 139 -16.13 -23.76 -8.25
N SER A 140 -17.35 -23.57 -7.72
CA SER A 140 -18.59 -23.94 -8.38
C SER A 140 -19.43 -22.69 -8.69
N SER A 141 -20.06 -22.70 -9.87
CA SER A 141 -20.92 -21.60 -10.33
C SER A 141 -22.21 -22.18 -10.89
N ILE A 142 -23.36 -21.76 -10.33
CA ILE A 142 -24.72 -22.20 -10.74
C ILE A 142 -25.51 -20.94 -11.05
N GLU A 143 -26.10 -20.90 -12.26
CA GLU A 143 -26.95 -19.80 -12.75
C GLU A 143 -26.32 -18.40 -12.53
N SER A 144 -24.99 -18.30 -12.71
CA SER A 144 -24.24 -17.12 -12.37
C SER A 144 -23.37 -16.64 -13.53
N LYS A 145 -23.08 -15.32 -13.53
CA LYS A 145 -22.23 -14.67 -14.52
C LYS A 145 -20.96 -14.15 -13.85
N ILE A 146 -19.81 -14.45 -14.44
CA ILE A 146 -18.51 -13.91 -14.02
C ILE A 146 -17.99 -13.00 -15.14
N ILE A 147 -17.64 -11.77 -14.77
CA ILE A 147 -17.10 -10.73 -15.65
C ILE A 147 -15.66 -10.48 -15.26
N GLU A 148 -14.72 -10.74 -16.16
CA GLU A 148 -13.29 -10.59 -15.90
C GLU A 148 -12.84 -9.10 -15.87
N PRO A 149 -11.69 -8.80 -15.22
CA PRO A 149 -10.88 -9.70 -14.40
C PRO A 149 -11.47 -9.90 -13.00
N CYS A 150 -11.40 -11.14 -12.48
CA CYS A 150 -11.79 -11.49 -11.11
C CYS A 150 -10.83 -12.50 -10.50
N PHE A 151 -10.53 -12.34 -9.22
CA PHE A 151 -9.88 -13.39 -8.42
C PHE A 151 -10.95 -14.22 -7.70
N ILE A 152 -10.92 -15.54 -7.87
CA ILE A 152 -11.83 -16.46 -7.19
C ILE A 152 -11.02 -17.56 -6.52
N GLY A 153 -11.06 -17.60 -5.20
CA GLY A 153 -10.33 -18.57 -4.38
C GLY A 153 -10.86 -20.00 -4.51
N ASN A 154 -10.20 -20.91 -3.78
CA ASN A 154 -10.57 -22.32 -3.76
C ASN A 154 -11.82 -22.57 -2.92
N GLY A 155 -12.66 -23.54 -3.36
CA GLY A 155 -13.85 -23.93 -2.62
C GLY A 155 -14.97 -22.90 -2.61
N VAL A 156 -14.88 -21.85 -3.43
CA VAL A 156 -15.91 -20.82 -3.56
C VAL A 156 -17.16 -21.39 -4.22
N LYS A 157 -18.33 -20.98 -3.73
CA LYS A 157 -19.64 -21.32 -4.32
C LYS A 157 -20.37 -20.05 -4.73
N ILE A 158 -20.74 -19.95 -6.01
CA ILE A 158 -21.45 -18.79 -6.58
C ILE A 158 -22.77 -19.28 -7.13
N ILE A 159 -23.88 -18.75 -6.62
CA ILE A 159 -25.23 -19.20 -6.95
C ILE A 159 -26.07 -17.97 -7.33
N ASN A 160 -26.75 -18.04 -8.48
CA ASN A 160 -27.69 -17.01 -8.97
C ASN A 160 -27.13 -15.58 -8.79
N SER A 161 -25.88 -15.37 -9.22
CA SER A 161 -25.14 -14.14 -8.90
C SER A 161 -24.38 -13.59 -10.11
N THR A 162 -24.11 -12.29 -10.11
CA THR A 162 -23.22 -11.65 -11.08
C THR A 162 -21.99 -11.11 -10.35
N ILE A 163 -20.79 -11.53 -10.77
CA ILE A 163 -19.52 -11.20 -10.15
C ILE A 163 -18.65 -10.45 -11.15
N GLY A 164 -18.07 -9.33 -10.73
CA GLY A 164 -17.09 -8.59 -11.51
C GLY A 164 -17.65 -7.47 -12.39
N PRO A 165 -16.74 -6.73 -13.05
CA PRO A 165 -15.30 -6.95 -13.03
C PRO A 165 -14.63 -6.48 -11.72
N HIS A 166 -13.35 -6.84 -11.56
CA HIS A 166 -12.46 -6.40 -10.49
C HIS A 166 -12.89 -6.81 -9.07
N VAL A 167 -13.44 -8.01 -8.95
CA VAL A 167 -13.84 -8.60 -7.67
C VAL A 167 -12.82 -9.64 -7.22
N SER A 168 -12.42 -9.61 -5.96
CA SER A 168 -11.61 -10.65 -5.32
C SER A 168 -12.44 -11.39 -4.28
N ILE A 169 -12.54 -12.71 -4.40
CA ILE A 169 -13.29 -13.59 -3.51
C ILE A 169 -12.34 -14.58 -2.86
N ASN A 170 -12.29 -14.59 -1.54
CA ASN A 170 -11.44 -15.49 -0.75
C ASN A 170 -11.96 -16.95 -0.78
N ASP A 171 -11.02 -17.86 -0.45
CA ASP A 171 -11.28 -19.29 -0.33
C ASP A 171 -12.49 -19.59 0.56
N GLY A 172 -13.30 -20.57 0.14
CA GLY A 172 -14.44 -21.08 0.89
C GLY A 172 -15.66 -20.16 0.98
N SER A 173 -15.64 -19.00 0.32
CA SER A 173 -16.76 -18.06 0.34
C SER A 173 -17.99 -18.60 -0.38
N ILE A 174 -19.18 -18.23 0.09
CA ILE A 174 -20.46 -18.56 -0.53
C ILE A 174 -21.16 -17.26 -0.92
N ILE A 175 -21.43 -17.09 -2.21
CA ILE A 175 -22.12 -15.94 -2.78
C ILE A 175 -23.45 -16.43 -3.36
N ASP A 176 -24.56 -15.94 -2.83
CA ASP A 176 -25.89 -16.37 -3.24
C ASP A 176 -26.82 -15.18 -3.47
N ASN A 177 -27.47 -15.12 -4.63
CA ASN A 177 -28.40 -14.06 -5.02
C ASN A 177 -27.79 -12.65 -4.89
N ARG A 178 -26.56 -12.42 -5.43
CA ARG A 178 -25.85 -11.15 -5.33
C ARG A 178 -25.37 -10.64 -6.68
N THR A 179 -25.19 -9.31 -6.72
CA THR A 179 -24.43 -8.65 -7.78
C THR A 179 -23.29 -7.88 -7.13
N LEU A 180 -22.05 -8.27 -7.46
CA LEU A 180 -20.84 -7.72 -6.89
C LEU A 180 -20.00 -7.05 -7.98
N PHE A 181 -19.60 -5.80 -7.73
CA PHE A 181 -18.73 -5.01 -8.60
C PHE A 181 -17.58 -4.41 -7.80
N THR A 182 -16.60 -3.82 -8.45
CA THR A 182 -15.42 -3.16 -7.88
C THR A 182 -15.74 -2.26 -6.68
N THR A 183 -16.81 -1.48 -6.74
CA THR A 183 -17.16 -0.50 -5.71
C THR A 183 -17.76 -1.10 -4.43
N ASN A 184 -18.16 -2.37 -4.46
CA ASN A 184 -18.88 -3.03 -3.36
C ASN A 184 -18.02 -4.08 -2.64
N CYS A 185 -16.74 -4.24 -3.00
CA CYS A 185 -15.93 -5.39 -2.58
C CYS A 185 -15.24 -5.27 -1.22
N MET A 186 -15.38 -4.16 -0.52
CA MET A 186 -14.68 -3.98 0.77
C MET A 186 -15.11 -4.96 1.87
N GLU A 187 -16.29 -5.56 1.78
CA GLU A 187 -16.80 -6.46 2.81
C GLU A 187 -16.38 -7.92 2.62
N LEU A 188 -15.82 -8.29 1.47
CA LEU A 188 -15.42 -9.67 1.15
C LEU A 188 -13.98 -10.02 1.55
N LEU A 189 -13.24 -9.09 2.15
CA LEU A 189 -11.89 -9.33 2.69
C LEU A 189 -11.91 -9.93 4.11
N ILE A 190 -13.08 -10.30 4.65
CA ILE A 190 -13.23 -10.87 5.99
C ILE A 190 -13.01 -12.39 5.95
N PRO A 191 -12.14 -12.96 6.80
CA PRO A 191 -11.90 -14.40 6.82
C PRO A 191 -13.13 -15.21 7.28
N PRO A 192 -13.25 -16.48 6.85
CA PRO A 192 -14.45 -17.33 7.02
C PRO A 192 -14.89 -17.58 8.47
N THR A 193 -14.07 -17.29 9.46
CA THR A 193 -14.36 -17.56 10.89
C THR A 193 -15.27 -16.53 11.55
N GLN A 194 -15.71 -15.49 10.84
CA GLN A 194 -16.64 -14.47 11.34
C GLN A 194 -17.83 -14.24 10.39
N GLN A 195 -18.27 -15.28 9.69
CA GLN A 195 -19.48 -15.22 8.86
C GLN A 195 -20.75 -15.31 9.72
N GLU A 196 -21.05 -14.25 10.45
CA GLU A 196 -22.44 -13.86 10.58
C GLU A 196 -22.81 -13.03 9.37
N VAL A 197 -23.82 -13.51 8.66
CA VAL A 197 -24.46 -12.95 7.50
C VAL A 197 -24.53 -11.43 7.56
N TYR A 198 -23.65 -10.72 6.85
CA TYR A 198 -23.91 -9.31 6.55
C TYR A 198 -25.07 -9.21 5.56
N LYS A 199 -26.27 -9.23 6.13
CA LYS A 199 -27.47 -8.74 5.45
C LYS A 199 -27.37 -7.22 5.45
N GLY A 200 -26.98 -6.65 4.36
CA GLY A 200 -27.09 -5.22 4.16
C GLY A 200 -25.81 -4.57 3.67
N CYS A 201 -25.60 -4.61 2.40
CA CYS A 201 -24.73 -3.72 1.70
C CYS A 201 -25.46 -2.98 0.63
N PHE A 202 -25.58 -1.74 0.92
CA PHE A 202 -25.73 -0.57 0.06
C PHE A 202 -26.41 -0.81 -1.30
N LEU A 203 -27.72 -0.73 -1.24
CA LEU A 203 -28.52 -0.19 -2.33
C LEU A 203 -28.56 1.34 -2.12
N GLN A 204 -27.83 2.07 -2.92
CA GLN A 204 -28.28 3.33 -3.55
C GLN A 204 -27.37 3.62 -4.73
#